data_4733249d35024f7376086632548d6815
#
_entry.id   4733249d35024f7376086632548d6815
#
_cell.length_a   1.000
_cell.length_b   1.000
_cell.length_c   1.000
_cell.angle_alpha   90.00
_cell.angle_beta   90.00
_cell.angle_gamma   90.00
#
_symmetry.space_group_name_H-M   'P 1'
#
loop_
_entity.id
_entity.type
_entity.pdbx_description
1 polymer ?
#
loop_
_entity_poly.entity_id
_entity_poly.type
_entity_poly.pdbx_seq_one_letter_code
_entity_poly.pdbx_strand_id
1 'polypeptide(L)'
;MIKVLATILALLAGLSTAAAGFRSPESLVRNVYAYYGDRSSDLSNGLPHDADTARRFFDPSLQVAWTSSKGQPYDFLVQSPTWKLGAVSISILRKQFDKTYVAVAFDNHGRAVTMNFIVVNGPDGWVIYDVESPHDSLRMFLAQYRN
;
A
#
# COMPACT_ATOMS: atom_id res chain seq x y z
N MET A 1 10.49 42.63 -15.90
CA MET A 1 10.48 42.49 -14.45
C MET A 1 9.31 41.66 -13.95
N ILE A 2 8.11 41.90 -14.41
CA ILE A 2 6.91 41.17 -13.99
C ILE A 2 6.93 39.70 -14.43
N LYS A 3 7.57 39.37 -15.53
CA LYS A 3 7.66 38.00 -16.07
C LYS A 3 8.47 37.03 -15.20
N VAL A 4 9.41 37.53 -14.40
CA VAL A 4 10.26 36.71 -13.54
C VAL A 4 9.51 36.19 -12.31
N LEU A 5 8.59 37.00 -11.79
CA LEU A 5 7.76 36.62 -10.65
C LEU A 5 6.76 35.51 -10.99
N ALA A 6 6.22 35.49 -12.18
CA ALA A 6 5.31 34.44 -12.62
C ALA A 6 5.99 33.08 -12.73
N THR A 7 7.28 33.06 -13.12
CA THR A 7 8.05 31.82 -13.24
C THR A 7 8.34 31.20 -11.87
N ILE A 8 8.61 32.02 -10.86
CA ILE A 8 8.87 31.55 -9.49
C ILE A 8 7.60 30.93 -8.88
N LEU A 9 6.44 31.52 -9.14
CA LEU A 9 5.18 31.00 -8.65
C LEU A 9 4.84 29.62 -9.21
N ALA A 10 5.13 29.40 -10.48
CA ALA A 10 4.92 28.10 -11.12
C ALA A 10 5.81 27.00 -10.52
N LEU A 11 7.01 27.32 -10.13
CA LEU A 11 7.93 26.38 -9.49
C LEU A 11 7.46 25.95 -8.10
N LEU A 12 6.90 26.88 -7.31
CA LEU A 12 6.37 26.60 -5.98
C LEU A 12 5.14 25.71 -6.04
N ALA A 13 4.28 25.90 -7.02
CA ALA A 13 3.10 25.07 -7.23
C ALA A 13 3.49 23.62 -7.58
N GLY A 14 4.55 23.41 -8.38
CA GLY A 14 5.06 22.09 -8.71
C GLY A 14 5.62 21.35 -7.50
N LEU A 15 6.28 22.06 -6.59
CA LEU A 15 6.84 21.47 -5.37
C LEU A 15 5.76 21.04 -4.37
N SER A 16 4.65 21.78 -4.25
CA SER A 16 3.56 21.44 -3.33
C SER A 16 2.82 20.17 -3.74
N THR A 17 2.69 19.87 -5.04
CA THR A 17 2.01 18.66 -5.52
C THR A 17 2.85 17.40 -5.36
N ALA A 18 4.17 17.50 -5.31
CA ALA A 18 5.07 16.35 -5.17
C ALA A 18 5.00 15.67 -3.81
N ALA A 19 4.49 16.34 -2.77
CA ALA A 19 4.42 15.83 -1.41
C ALA A 19 3.07 15.21 -1.04
N ALA A 20 2.10 15.18 -1.97
CA ALA A 20 0.75 14.70 -1.68
C ALA A 20 0.71 13.17 -1.63
N GLY A 21 0.20 12.62 -0.53
CA GLY A 21 -0.10 11.21 -0.38
C GLY A 21 -1.46 10.82 -0.94
N PHE A 22 -1.98 9.67 -0.51
CA PHE A 22 -3.29 9.20 -0.97
C PHE A 22 -4.41 9.94 -0.27
N ARG A 23 -5.44 10.32 -1.04
CA ARG A 23 -6.55 11.15 -0.56
C ARG A 23 -7.72 10.35 0.02
N SER A 24 -7.74 9.05 -0.19
CA SER A 24 -8.80 8.18 0.33
C SER A 24 -8.26 6.80 0.65
N PRO A 25 -8.93 6.06 1.55
CA PRO A 25 -8.61 4.66 1.80
C PRO A 25 -8.64 3.80 0.55
N GLU A 26 -9.64 3.99 -0.30
CA GLU A 26 -9.78 3.21 -1.54
C GLU A 26 -8.62 3.47 -2.51
N SER A 27 -8.24 4.73 -2.66
CA SER A 27 -7.11 5.11 -3.53
C SER A 27 -5.80 4.48 -3.05
N LEU A 28 -5.55 4.51 -1.75
CA LEU A 28 -4.39 3.88 -1.15
C LEU A 28 -4.32 2.38 -1.50
N VAL A 29 -5.40 1.65 -1.22
CA VAL A 29 -5.46 0.20 -1.43
C VAL A 29 -5.39 -0.14 -2.92
N ARG A 30 -6.08 0.61 -3.76
CA ARG A 30 -6.04 0.42 -5.21
C ARG A 30 -4.62 0.57 -5.76
N ASN A 31 -3.87 1.53 -5.24
CA ASN A 31 -2.48 1.74 -5.65
C ASN A 31 -1.54 0.62 -5.18
N VAL A 32 -1.82 -0.03 -4.05
CA VAL A 32 -1.09 -1.24 -3.65
C VAL A 32 -1.26 -2.32 -4.71
N TYR A 33 -2.50 -2.64 -5.08
CA TYR A 33 -2.78 -3.73 -6.01
C TYR A 33 -2.45 -3.41 -7.46
N ALA A 34 -2.17 -2.15 -7.79
CA ALA A 34 -1.63 -1.78 -9.09
C ALA A 34 -0.27 -2.43 -9.37
N TYR A 35 0.49 -2.78 -8.33
CA TYR A 35 1.74 -3.50 -8.48
C TYR A 35 1.55 -4.99 -8.80
N TYR A 36 0.32 -5.50 -8.73
CA TYR A 36 0.01 -6.91 -8.94
C TYR A 36 -1.00 -7.15 -10.06
N GLY A 37 -1.78 -6.13 -10.43
CA GLY A 37 -3.03 -6.29 -11.14
C GLY A 37 -2.95 -6.80 -12.56
N ASP A 38 -2.14 -6.16 -13.40
CA ASP A 38 -2.14 -6.44 -14.84
C ASP A 38 -1.00 -7.34 -15.28
N ARG A 39 -0.19 -7.85 -14.34
CA ARG A 39 1.01 -8.61 -14.66
C ARG A 39 1.12 -9.83 -13.78
N SER A 40 1.61 -10.92 -14.35
CA SER A 40 1.97 -12.10 -13.57
C SER A 40 3.24 -11.84 -12.78
N SER A 41 3.55 -12.70 -11.82
CA SER A 41 4.76 -12.61 -11.01
C SER A 41 6.05 -12.63 -11.84
N ASP A 42 6.01 -13.16 -13.04
CA ASP A 42 7.16 -13.19 -13.96
C ASP A 42 7.53 -11.78 -14.46
N LEU A 43 6.56 -10.86 -14.48
CA LEU A 43 6.73 -9.51 -15.00
C LEU A 43 6.65 -8.44 -13.92
N SER A 44 6.38 -8.83 -12.67
CA SER A 44 6.21 -7.92 -11.54
C SER A 44 6.76 -8.53 -10.28
N ASN A 45 7.53 -7.75 -9.52
CA ASN A 45 8.07 -8.16 -8.23
C ASN A 45 7.15 -7.81 -7.06
N GLY A 46 5.93 -7.36 -7.34
CA GLY A 46 4.99 -6.91 -6.32
C GLY A 46 5.36 -5.53 -5.75
N LEU A 47 4.83 -5.24 -4.57
CA LEU A 47 5.11 -3.96 -3.91
C LEU A 47 6.58 -3.92 -3.45
N PRO A 48 7.38 -2.92 -3.90
CA PRO A 48 8.80 -2.87 -3.54
C PRO A 48 9.04 -2.72 -2.04
N HIS A 49 10.14 -3.29 -1.56
CA HIS A 49 10.54 -3.24 -0.14
C HIS A 49 11.54 -2.11 0.17
N ASP A 50 11.62 -1.11 -0.66
CA ASP A 50 12.51 0.03 -0.43
C ASP A 50 11.89 1.09 0.51
N ALA A 51 12.74 1.99 1.00
CA ALA A 51 12.32 3.01 1.94
C ALA A 51 11.33 4.02 1.36
N ASP A 52 11.46 4.36 0.08
CA ASP A 52 10.56 5.32 -0.57
C ASP A 52 9.15 4.76 -0.71
N THR A 53 9.03 3.52 -1.13
CA THR A 53 7.74 2.80 -1.20
C THR A 53 7.13 2.67 0.18
N ALA A 54 7.93 2.29 1.19
CA ALA A 54 7.44 2.16 2.56
C ALA A 54 6.88 3.48 3.11
N ARG A 55 7.57 4.59 2.88
CA ARG A 55 7.09 5.91 3.30
C ARG A 55 5.77 6.29 2.67
N ARG A 56 5.60 5.92 1.42
CA ARG A 56 4.41 6.27 0.65
C ARG A 56 3.17 5.50 1.10
N PHE A 57 3.33 4.23 1.45
CA PHE A 57 2.20 3.33 1.71
C PHE A 57 1.93 3.03 3.18
N PHE A 58 2.93 3.05 4.04
CA PHE A 58 2.82 2.52 5.40
C PHE A 58 3.02 3.59 6.46
N ASP A 59 2.38 3.38 7.61
CA ASP A 59 2.65 4.23 8.78
C ASP A 59 4.09 3.99 9.29
N PRO A 60 4.64 4.91 10.11
CA PRO A 60 6.06 4.83 10.47
C PRO A 60 6.51 3.51 11.06
N SER A 61 5.71 2.90 11.94
CA SER A 61 6.10 1.63 12.59
C SER A 61 6.11 0.46 11.60
N LEU A 62 5.17 0.45 10.67
CA LEU A 62 5.10 -0.60 9.65
C LEU A 62 6.17 -0.42 8.58
N GLN A 63 6.61 0.81 8.30
CA GLN A 63 7.73 1.08 7.38
C GLN A 63 8.98 0.32 7.79
N VAL A 64 9.32 0.34 9.07
CA VAL A 64 10.51 -0.35 9.59
C VAL A 64 10.41 -1.85 9.38
N ALA A 65 9.27 -2.43 9.72
CA ALA A 65 9.01 -3.85 9.54
C ALA A 65 9.10 -4.26 8.06
N TRP A 66 8.52 -3.45 7.17
CA TRP A 66 8.51 -3.72 5.74
C TRP A 66 9.90 -3.73 5.13
N THR A 67 10.72 -2.73 5.46
CA THR A 67 12.06 -2.60 4.87
C THR A 67 13.10 -3.53 5.49
N SER A 68 12.91 -3.96 6.75
CA SER A 68 13.88 -4.80 7.46
C SER A 68 13.62 -6.29 7.31
N SER A 69 12.48 -6.70 6.76
CA SER A 69 12.12 -8.12 6.61
C SER A 69 12.68 -8.69 5.32
N LYS A 70 13.20 -9.91 5.37
CA LYS A 70 13.79 -10.60 4.21
C LYS A 70 13.49 -12.10 4.26
N GLY A 71 13.47 -12.71 3.08
CA GLY A 71 13.32 -14.15 2.96
C GLY A 71 11.92 -14.67 3.20
N GLN A 72 10.91 -13.83 3.00
CA GLN A 72 9.53 -14.26 3.12
C GLN A 72 9.24 -15.37 2.09
N PRO A 73 8.53 -16.44 2.49
CA PRO A 73 8.23 -17.55 1.59
C PRO A 73 7.14 -17.21 0.55
N TYR A 74 6.39 -16.14 0.78
CA TYR A 74 5.35 -15.66 -0.15
C TYR A 74 5.10 -14.17 0.08
N ASP A 75 4.38 -13.55 -0.84
CA ASP A 75 3.95 -12.15 -0.70
C ASP A 75 2.63 -12.13 0.08
N PHE A 76 2.65 -11.50 1.25
CA PHE A 76 1.50 -11.44 2.15
C PHE A 76 0.29 -10.77 1.49
N LEU A 77 0.54 -9.75 0.66
CA LEU A 77 -0.55 -8.94 0.08
C LEU A 77 -1.37 -9.71 -0.96
N VAL A 78 -0.85 -10.80 -1.49
CA VAL A 78 -1.55 -11.69 -2.43
C VAL A 78 -1.63 -13.12 -1.92
N GLN A 79 -1.09 -13.40 -0.73
CA GLN A 79 -1.16 -14.69 -0.05
C GLN A 79 -0.58 -15.83 -0.88
N SER A 80 0.47 -15.56 -1.65
CA SER A 80 1.09 -16.54 -2.53
C SER A 80 2.48 -16.07 -2.97
N PRO A 81 3.42 -17.00 -3.27
CA PRO A 81 4.71 -16.64 -3.85
C PRO A 81 4.59 -16.19 -5.32
N THR A 82 3.49 -16.54 -5.98
CA THR A 82 3.21 -16.12 -7.36
C THR A 82 1.81 -15.53 -7.44
N TRP A 83 1.55 -14.74 -8.46
CA TRP A 83 0.23 -14.13 -8.61
C TRP A 83 -0.18 -13.96 -10.07
N LYS A 84 -1.47 -14.09 -10.28
CA LYS A 84 -2.20 -13.70 -11.47
C LYS A 84 -3.58 -13.31 -10.98
N LEU A 85 -3.78 -12.01 -10.75
CA LEU A 85 -4.99 -11.52 -10.11
C LEU A 85 -6.13 -11.33 -11.13
N GLY A 86 -7.33 -11.70 -10.71
CA GLY A 86 -8.56 -11.22 -11.31
C GLY A 86 -8.89 -9.81 -10.84
N ALA A 87 -10.12 -9.38 -11.07
CA ALA A 87 -10.57 -8.06 -10.66
C ALA A 87 -10.49 -7.91 -9.13
N VAL A 88 -9.94 -6.77 -8.66
CA VAL A 88 -9.82 -6.47 -7.24
C VAL A 88 -11.04 -5.66 -6.80
N SER A 89 -11.77 -6.18 -5.83
CA SER A 89 -12.92 -5.51 -5.22
C SER A 89 -12.48 -4.84 -3.92
N ILE A 90 -12.79 -3.55 -3.76
CA ILE A 90 -12.40 -2.74 -2.61
C ILE A 90 -13.64 -2.07 -2.05
N SER A 91 -13.91 -2.23 -0.75
CA SER A 91 -15.02 -1.58 -0.09
C SER A 91 -14.69 -1.22 1.36
N ILE A 92 -15.22 -0.10 1.84
CA ILE A 92 -15.06 0.29 3.24
C ILE A 92 -16.04 -0.52 4.08
N LEU A 93 -15.52 -1.24 5.10
CA LEU A 93 -16.32 -2.00 6.04
C LEU A 93 -16.86 -1.14 7.17
N ARG A 94 -15.97 -0.42 7.83
CA ARG A 94 -16.30 0.41 8.98
C ARG A 94 -15.19 1.37 9.29
N LYS A 95 -15.54 2.38 10.09
CA LYS A 95 -14.58 3.31 10.69
C LYS A 95 -14.68 3.17 12.20
N GLN A 96 -13.55 3.02 12.87
CA GLN A 96 -13.48 2.87 14.31
C GLN A 96 -12.32 3.70 14.85
N PHE A 97 -12.66 4.75 15.59
CA PHE A 97 -11.69 5.75 16.07
C PHE A 97 -10.94 6.40 14.90
N ASP A 98 -9.62 6.37 14.89
CA ASP A 98 -8.79 6.91 13.84
C ASP A 98 -8.52 5.90 12.70
N LYS A 99 -9.06 4.67 12.81
CA LYS A 99 -8.83 3.60 11.84
C LYS A 99 -10.02 3.37 10.94
N THR A 100 -9.75 3.13 9.66
CA THR A 100 -10.75 2.71 8.69
C THR A 100 -10.39 1.29 8.21
N TYR A 101 -11.38 0.41 8.20
CA TYR A 101 -11.23 -0.98 7.77
C TYR A 101 -11.73 -1.12 6.34
N VAL A 102 -10.87 -1.58 5.46
CA VAL A 102 -11.16 -1.72 4.03
C VAL A 102 -11.10 -3.19 3.64
N ALA A 103 -12.21 -3.71 3.16
CA ALA A 103 -12.28 -5.08 2.65
C ALA A 103 -11.75 -5.15 1.23
N VAL A 104 -10.93 -6.14 0.96
CA VAL A 104 -10.38 -6.42 -0.36
C VAL A 104 -10.64 -7.87 -0.71
N ALA A 105 -11.12 -8.11 -1.92
CA ALA A 105 -11.36 -9.46 -2.42
C ALA A 105 -10.91 -9.56 -3.87
N PHE A 106 -10.25 -10.65 -4.19
CA PHE A 106 -9.80 -10.96 -5.55
C PHE A 106 -9.55 -12.45 -5.70
N ASP A 107 -9.42 -12.91 -6.94
CA ASP A 107 -8.91 -14.24 -7.23
C ASP A 107 -7.43 -14.15 -7.53
N ASN A 108 -6.65 -15.08 -7.00
CA ASN A 108 -5.26 -15.25 -7.36
C ASN A 108 -5.07 -16.66 -7.89
N HIS A 109 -4.72 -16.80 -9.17
CA HIS A 109 -4.67 -18.08 -9.87
C HIS A 109 -5.98 -18.89 -9.72
N GLY A 110 -7.12 -18.20 -9.74
CA GLY A 110 -8.44 -18.81 -9.58
C GLY A 110 -8.86 -19.12 -8.14
N ARG A 111 -8.01 -18.83 -7.14
CA ARG A 111 -8.34 -19.00 -5.72
C ARG A 111 -8.82 -17.70 -5.13
N ALA A 112 -9.94 -17.74 -4.41
CA ALA A 112 -10.48 -16.57 -3.74
C ALA A 112 -9.58 -16.15 -2.57
N VAL A 113 -9.22 -14.86 -2.54
CA VAL A 113 -8.44 -14.25 -1.46
C VAL A 113 -9.20 -13.07 -0.90
N THR A 114 -9.31 -12.99 0.42
CA THR A 114 -9.91 -11.85 1.13
C THR A 114 -8.92 -11.30 2.14
N MET A 115 -8.81 -9.97 2.16
CA MET A 115 -7.92 -9.25 3.06
C MET A 115 -8.68 -8.08 3.67
N ASN A 116 -8.29 -7.66 4.87
CA ASN A 116 -8.78 -6.43 5.49
C ASN A 116 -7.59 -5.49 5.73
N PHE A 117 -7.63 -4.33 5.09
CA PHE A 117 -6.64 -3.29 5.32
C PHE A 117 -7.13 -2.39 6.45
N ILE A 118 -6.25 -2.13 7.41
CA ILE A 118 -6.48 -1.16 8.48
C ILE A 118 -5.67 0.07 8.11
N VAL A 119 -6.35 1.18 7.82
CA VAL A 119 -5.71 2.38 7.31
C VAL A 119 -6.00 3.58 8.22
N VAL A 120 -5.07 4.52 8.24
CA VAL A 120 -5.18 5.74 9.04
C VAL A 120 -4.86 6.94 8.17
N ASN A 121 -5.47 8.09 8.49
CA ASN A 121 -5.17 9.33 7.81
C ASN A 121 -4.00 10.02 8.52
N GLY A 122 -2.81 9.91 7.93
CA GLY A 122 -1.60 10.53 8.44
C GLY A 122 -1.44 11.98 7.97
N PRO A 123 -0.35 12.66 8.37
CA PRO A 123 -0.12 14.06 8.01
C PRO A 123 -0.03 14.31 6.50
N ASP A 124 0.45 13.33 5.75
CA ASP A 124 0.64 13.45 4.31
C ASP A 124 -0.41 12.70 3.48
N GLY A 125 -1.39 12.09 4.12
CA GLY A 125 -2.45 11.32 3.49
C GLY A 125 -2.69 9.98 4.17
N TRP A 126 -3.51 9.14 3.53
CA TRP A 126 -3.84 7.82 4.05
C TRP A 126 -2.68 6.86 3.92
N VAL A 127 -2.42 6.10 4.98
CA VAL A 127 -1.37 5.09 5.02
C VAL A 127 -1.88 3.82 5.69
N ILE A 128 -1.20 2.71 5.42
CA ILE A 128 -1.56 1.40 5.95
C ILE A 128 -0.96 1.25 7.35
N TYR A 129 -1.84 0.98 8.32
CA TYR A 129 -1.45 0.64 9.68
C TYR A 129 -1.15 -0.86 9.83
N ASP A 130 -2.02 -1.71 9.26
CA ASP A 130 -1.83 -3.16 9.22
C ASP A 130 -2.68 -3.76 8.11
N VAL A 131 -2.43 -5.02 7.78
CA VAL A 131 -3.23 -5.79 6.84
C VAL A 131 -3.52 -7.14 7.49
N GLU A 132 -4.79 -7.54 7.49
CA GLU A 132 -5.21 -8.82 8.07
C GLU A 132 -5.62 -9.80 6.97
N SER A 133 -5.07 -10.99 7.02
CA SER A 133 -5.59 -12.16 6.32
C SER A 133 -6.51 -12.93 7.27
N PRO A 134 -7.22 -13.99 6.81
CA PRO A 134 -8.04 -14.79 7.72
C PRO A 134 -7.32 -15.38 8.93
N HIS A 135 -6.00 -15.58 8.85
CA HIS A 135 -5.24 -16.29 9.87
C HIS A 135 -4.07 -15.51 10.47
N ASP A 136 -3.71 -14.36 9.89
CA ASP A 136 -2.51 -13.64 10.30
C ASP A 136 -2.64 -12.14 10.01
N SER A 137 -1.66 -11.36 10.44
CA SER A 137 -1.55 -9.95 10.09
C SER A 137 -0.19 -9.68 9.46
N LEU A 138 -0.10 -8.63 8.66
CA LEU A 138 1.15 -8.24 8.03
C LEU A 138 2.24 -7.97 9.07
N ARG A 139 1.89 -7.29 10.16
CA ARG A 139 2.85 -7.01 11.25
C ARG A 139 3.43 -8.28 11.86
N MET A 140 2.59 -9.25 12.16
CA MET A 140 3.03 -10.54 12.73
C MET A 140 3.82 -11.33 11.71
N PHE A 141 3.39 -11.34 10.47
CA PHE A 141 4.10 -12.02 9.38
C PHE A 141 5.51 -11.45 9.20
N LEU A 142 5.64 -10.14 9.08
CA LEU A 142 6.95 -9.50 8.88
C LEU A 142 7.89 -9.70 10.07
N ALA A 143 7.35 -9.75 11.29
CA ALA A 143 8.14 -9.96 12.50
C ALA A 143 8.90 -11.29 12.48
N GLN A 144 8.37 -12.31 11.80
CA GLN A 144 9.02 -13.62 11.68
C GLN A 144 10.27 -13.60 10.79
N TYR A 145 10.40 -12.60 9.94
CA TYR A 145 11.46 -12.52 8.92
C TYR A 145 12.37 -11.31 9.13
N ARG A 146 12.38 -10.76 10.32
CA ARG A 146 13.27 -9.65 10.68
C ARG A 146 14.72 -10.09 10.72
N ASN A 147 15.58 -9.21 10.20
CA ASN A 147 17.03 -9.33 10.33
C ASN A 147 17.57 -8.36 11.36
#